data_ae645b170a85734dcb430f18b0698697
#
_entry.id   ae645b170a85734dcb430f18b0698697
#
_cell.length_a   1.000
_cell.length_b   1.000
_cell.length_c   1.000
_cell.angle_alpha   90.00
_cell.angle_beta   90.00
_cell.angle_gamma   90.00
#
_symmetry.space_group_name_H-M   'P 1'
#
loop_
_entity.id
_entity.type
_entity.pdbx_description
1 polymer ?
#
loop_
_entity_poly.entity_id
_entity_poly.type
_entity_poly.pdbx_seq_one_letter_code
_entity_poly.pdbx_strand_id
1 'polypeptide(L)'
;MRKPLPLLLALACGGGPQLTNLRCRDPKACQDVEDPLKVLLAVDFNDDSGTLDKGVLNLRVNGNTQQTVSLSDMFAAQGIAAGTRKGTLNVDDDMTLDKLSQGQKIQVSLVAVDGHGRDSNEPSITFTLHLGGP
;
A
#
# COMPACT_ATOMS: atom_id res chain seq x y z
N MET A 1 26.98 27.97 4.04
CA MET A 1 27.05 27.33 4.24
C MET A 1 26.45 26.21 4.36
N ARG A 2 26.30 25.34 4.42
CA ARG A 2 25.90 24.22 4.57
C ARG A 2 24.61 24.03 5.09
N LYS A 3 23.81 24.59 5.00
CA LYS A 3 22.61 24.43 5.50
C LYS A 3 21.78 23.40 4.90
N PRO A 4 21.80 23.08 3.58
CA PRO A 4 20.99 22.00 3.00
C PRO A 4 21.27 20.66 3.65
N LEU A 5 22.45 20.47 4.10
CA LEU A 5 22.80 19.21 4.65
C LEU A 5 22.02 18.86 5.90
N PRO A 6 21.92 19.75 6.90
CA PRO A 6 21.08 19.45 8.06
C PRO A 6 19.64 19.19 7.69
N LEU A 7 19.17 19.88 6.68
CA LEU A 7 17.81 19.68 6.26
C LEU A 7 17.60 18.28 5.73
N LEU A 8 18.54 17.78 4.94
CA LEU A 8 18.47 16.43 4.45
C LEU A 8 18.48 15.41 5.56
N LEU A 9 19.30 15.66 6.57
CA LEU A 9 19.34 14.80 7.72
C LEU A 9 18.01 14.76 8.42
N ALA A 10 17.39 15.90 8.57
CA ALA A 10 16.11 15.97 9.23
C ALA A 10 15.07 15.14 8.51
N LEU A 11 15.08 15.20 7.19
CA LEU A 11 14.16 14.41 6.42
C LEU A 11 14.41 12.91 6.58
N ALA A 12 15.68 12.54 6.55
CA ALA A 12 16.03 11.13 6.71
C ALA A 12 15.66 10.62 8.10
N CYS A 13 15.87 11.44 9.13
CA CYS A 13 15.57 11.03 10.50
C CYS A 13 14.10 11.12 10.82
N GLY A 14 13.41 12.11 10.23
CA GLY A 14 12.01 12.34 10.53
C GLY A 14 11.06 11.67 9.55
N GLY A 15 11.59 10.97 8.60
CA GLY A 15 10.76 10.37 7.57
C GLY A 15 9.85 9.30 8.13
N GLY A 16 8.70 9.16 7.52
CA GLY A 16 7.79 8.12 7.85
C GLY A 16 8.22 6.78 7.27
N PRO A 17 7.34 5.80 7.29
CA PRO A 17 7.67 4.50 6.72
C PRO A 17 7.88 4.60 5.23
N GLN A 18 8.58 3.61 4.69
CA GLN A 18 8.84 3.51 3.25
C GLN A 18 8.17 2.28 2.70
N LEU A 19 7.45 2.44 1.60
CA LEU A 19 6.84 1.34 0.87
C LEU A 19 7.56 1.20 -0.46
N THR A 20 7.99 -0.01 -0.78
CA THR A 20 8.73 -0.27 -2.01
C THR A 20 8.21 -1.53 -2.67
N ASN A 21 8.53 -1.67 -3.94
CA ASN A 21 8.28 -2.90 -4.68
C ASN A 21 6.81 -3.31 -4.64
N LEU A 22 5.92 -2.35 -4.86
CA LEU A 22 4.49 -2.65 -4.98
C LEU A 22 4.28 -3.45 -6.25
N ARG A 23 3.59 -4.57 -6.12
CA ARG A 23 3.44 -5.51 -7.22
C ARG A 23 2.15 -6.30 -7.08
N CYS A 24 1.70 -6.86 -8.20
CA CYS A 24 0.64 -7.86 -8.16
C CYS A 24 1.23 -9.15 -7.58
N ARG A 25 0.49 -9.81 -6.69
CA ARG A 25 0.97 -11.07 -6.12
C ARG A 25 1.16 -12.13 -7.20
N ASP A 26 0.25 -12.20 -8.16
CA ASP A 26 0.40 -13.04 -9.33
C ASP A 26 0.98 -12.17 -10.45
N PRO A 27 2.18 -12.48 -10.96
CA PRO A 27 2.75 -11.65 -12.02
C PRO A 27 1.93 -11.61 -13.29
N LYS A 28 0.97 -12.52 -13.44
CA LYS A 28 0.13 -12.57 -14.64
C LYS A 28 -1.10 -11.68 -14.52
N ALA A 29 -1.56 -11.40 -13.32
CA ALA A 29 -2.79 -10.63 -13.13
C ALA A 29 -2.85 -10.05 -11.72
N CYS A 30 -3.28 -8.81 -11.62
CA CYS A 30 -3.51 -8.18 -10.32
C CYS A 30 -4.84 -8.59 -9.71
N GLN A 31 -5.80 -8.96 -10.52
CA GLN A 31 -7.14 -9.29 -10.06
C GLN A 31 -7.24 -10.77 -9.69
N ASP A 32 -8.09 -11.05 -8.70
CA ASP A 32 -8.40 -12.41 -8.31
C ASP A 32 -9.19 -13.07 -9.45
N VAL A 33 -8.85 -14.31 -9.77
CA VAL A 33 -9.52 -15.02 -10.85
C VAL A 33 -10.98 -15.33 -10.51
N GLU A 34 -11.30 -15.45 -9.23
CA GLU A 34 -12.66 -15.77 -8.80
C GLU A 34 -13.48 -14.54 -8.46
N ASP A 35 -12.83 -13.45 -8.13
CA ASP A 35 -13.49 -12.19 -7.78
C ASP A 35 -12.77 -11.05 -8.47
N PRO A 36 -13.21 -10.68 -9.68
CA PRO A 36 -12.47 -9.66 -10.44
C PRO A 36 -12.45 -8.27 -9.82
N LEU A 37 -13.27 -8.01 -8.81
CA LEU A 37 -13.21 -6.76 -8.10
C LEU A 37 -12.16 -6.76 -6.97
N LYS A 38 -11.58 -7.90 -6.69
CA LYS A 38 -10.53 -8.00 -5.67
C LYS A 38 -9.16 -7.92 -6.33
N VAL A 39 -8.36 -6.97 -5.89
CA VAL A 39 -7.00 -6.77 -6.39
C VAL A 39 -6.03 -7.33 -5.36
N LEU A 40 -5.16 -8.22 -5.79
CA LEU A 40 -4.23 -8.91 -4.89
C LEU A 40 -2.84 -8.36 -5.09
N LEU A 41 -2.36 -7.61 -4.11
CA LEU A 41 -1.08 -6.92 -4.17
C LEU A 41 -0.15 -7.38 -3.07
N ALA A 42 1.12 -7.06 -3.23
CA ALA A 42 2.13 -7.18 -2.19
C ALA A 42 3.00 -5.94 -2.22
N VAL A 43 3.47 -5.52 -1.07
CA VAL A 43 4.36 -4.38 -0.95
C VAL A 43 5.34 -4.61 0.17
N ASP A 44 6.57 -4.18 -0.01
CA ASP A 44 7.59 -4.28 1.01
C ASP A 44 7.59 -3.01 1.83
N PHE A 45 7.79 -3.15 3.14
CA PHE A 45 7.81 -1.98 4.02
C PHE A 45 9.12 -1.92 4.80
N ASN A 46 9.48 -0.69 5.15
CA ASN A 46 10.61 -0.42 6.01
C ASN A 46 10.22 0.76 6.90
N ASP A 47 10.15 0.54 8.21
CA ASP A 47 9.78 1.58 9.15
C ASP A 47 10.74 1.53 10.33
N ASP A 48 11.69 2.46 10.34
CA ASP A 48 12.73 2.49 11.38
C ASP A 48 12.16 2.76 12.77
N SER A 49 10.98 3.39 12.85
CA SER A 49 10.38 3.65 14.15
C SER A 49 9.77 2.40 14.78
N GLY A 50 9.46 1.39 13.98
CA GLY A 50 8.83 0.18 14.51
C GLY A 50 7.39 0.37 14.95
N THR A 51 6.72 1.41 14.46
CA THR A 51 5.34 1.72 14.87
C THR A 51 4.34 1.56 13.73
N LEU A 52 4.76 0.97 12.62
CA LEU A 52 3.87 0.83 11.47
C LEU A 52 2.63 0.04 11.85
N ASP A 53 2.77 -0.99 12.67
CA ASP A 53 1.64 -1.82 13.09
C ASP A 53 0.60 -1.06 13.91
N LYS A 54 0.92 0.14 14.37
CA LYS A 54 -0.04 0.95 15.13
C LYS A 54 -0.77 1.97 14.27
N GLY A 55 -0.51 1.96 12.99
CA GLY A 55 -1.10 2.92 12.07
C GLY A 55 -2.13 2.30 11.15
N VAL A 56 -2.29 2.93 10.00
CA VAL A 56 -3.29 2.51 9.01
C VAL A 56 -2.66 2.49 7.63
N LEU A 57 -3.32 1.76 6.73
CA LEU A 57 -2.96 1.73 5.31
C LEU A 57 -4.15 2.27 4.53
N ASN A 58 -3.91 3.31 3.75
CA ASN A 58 -4.91 3.88 2.86
C ASN A 58 -4.72 3.33 1.46
N LEU A 59 -5.78 2.74 0.92
CA LEU A 59 -5.79 2.20 -0.42
C LEU A 59 -6.56 3.16 -1.31
N ARG A 60 -5.91 3.60 -2.39
CA ARG A 60 -6.50 4.57 -3.30
C ARG A 60 -6.64 3.95 -4.68
N VAL A 61 -7.78 4.21 -5.30
CA VAL A 61 -8.04 3.79 -6.67
C VAL A 61 -8.28 5.05 -7.48
N ASN A 62 -7.45 5.24 -8.50
CA ASN A 62 -7.51 6.42 -9.37
C ASN A 62 -7.48 7.73 -8.58
N GLY A 63 -6.65 7.74 -7.53
CA GLY A 63 -6.44 8.93 -6.71
C GLY A 63 -7.43 9.14 -5.57
N ASN A 64 -8.46 8.31 -5.47
CA ASN A 64 -9.48 8.45 -4.43
C ASN A 64 -9.33 7.35 -3.39
N THR A 65 -9.36 7.73 -2.11
CA THR A 65 -9.27 6.74 -1.04
C THR A 65 -10.51 5.85 -1.06
N GLN A 66 -10.29 4.58 -1.27
CA GLN A 66 -11.37 3.58 -1.29
C GLN A 66 -11.53 2.90 0.04
N GLN A 67 -10.43 2.72 0.75
CA GLN A 67 -10.42 1.88 1.93
C GLN A 67 -9.28 2.29 2.84
N THR A 68 -9.54 2.26 4.14
CA THR A 68 -8.52 2.47 5.17
C THR A 68 -8.51 1.22 6.05
N VAL A 69 -7.35 0.61 6.18
CA VAL A 69 -7.20 -0.68 6.85
C VAL A 69 -6.30 -0.51 8.07
N SER A 70 -6.65 -1.16 9.17
CA SER A 70 -5.81 -1.18 10.35
C SER A 70 -4.58 -2.04 10.10
N LEU A 71 -3.40 -1.47 10.28
CA LEU A 71 -2.17 -2.23 10.10
C LEU A 71 -1.96 -3.23 11.24
N SER A 72 -2.52 -2.96 12.41
CA SER A 72 -2.50 -3.92 13.50
C SER A 72 -3.23 -5.20 13.10
N ASP A 73 -4.40 -5.05 12.49
CA ASP A 73 -5.16 -6.21 12.03
C ASP A 73 -4.44 -6.94 10.91
N MET A 74 -3.84 -6.21 9.99
CA MET A 74 -3.08 -6.80 8.89
C MET A 74 -1.89 -7.60 9.40
N PHE A 75 -1.12 -7.02 10.31
CA PHE A 75 0.05 -7.70 10.87
C PHE A 75 -0.39 -8.99 11.55
N ALA A 76 -1.44 -8.91 12.38
CA ALA A 76 -1.93 -10.09 13.09
C ALA A 76 -2.39 -11.18 12.12
N ALA A 77 -3.14 -10.80 11.11
CA ALA A 77 -3.67 -11.76 10.14
C ALA A 77 -2.56 -12.43 9.33
N GLN A 78 -1.44 -11.76 9.14
CA GLN A 78 -0.35 -12.28 8.33
C GLN A 78 0.81 -12.83 9.14
N GLY A 79 0.65 -12.91 10.46
CA GLY A 79 1.67 -13.46 11.32
C GLY A 79 2.91 -12.60 11.47
N ILE A 80 2.77 -11.30 11.29
CA ILE A 80 3.87 -10.35 11.43
C ILE A 80 3.84 -9.80 12.85
N ALA A 81 4.95 -9.91 13.55
CA ALA A 81 5.02 -9.46 14.94
C ALA A 81 4.91 -7.94 15.05
N ALA A 82 4.26 -7.46 16.09
CA ALA A 82 4.20 -6.04 16.39
C ALA A 82 5.63 -5.51 16.54
N GLY A 83 5.86 -4.31 16.05
CA GLY A 83 7.18 -3.68 16.12
C GLY A 83 8.14 -4.10 15.02
N THR A 84 7.70 -4.97 14.11
CA THR A 84 8.53 -5.38 12.97
C THR A 84 8.81 -4.17 12.09
N ARG A 85 10.08 -3.98 11.74
CA ARG A 85 10.51 -2.79 11.00
C ARG A 85 10.61 -3.03 9.51
N LYS A 86 10.80 -4.25 9.07
CA LYS A 86 10.92 -4.61 7.66
C LYS A 86 10.12 -5.86 7.38
N GLY A 87 9.51 -5.91 6.24
CA GLY A 87 8.80 -7.12 5.83
C GLY A 87 7.99 -6.88 4.57
N THR A 88 7.11 -7.82 4.29
CA THR A 88 6.22 -7.75 3.14
C THR A 88 4.78 -7.87 3.62
N LEU A 89 3.94 -6.99 3.11
CA LEU A 89 2.50 -7.03 3.37
C LEU A 89 1.79 -7.51 2.13
N ASN A 90 0.85 -8.43 2.32
CA ASN A 90 -0.12 -8.75 1.29
C ASN A 90 -1.31 -7.83 1.46
N VAL A 91 -1.74 -7.21 0.38
CA VAL A 91 -2.78 -6.20 0.41
C VAL A 91 -3.90 -6.61 -0.54
N ASP A 92 -5.08 -6.85 0.00
CA ASP A 92 -6.25 -7.14 -0.81
C ASP A 92 -7.10 -5.88 -0.85
N ASP A 93 -7.38 -5.39 -2.06
CA ASP A 93 -8.19 -4.21 -2.25
C ASP A 93 -9.49 -4.62 -2.92
N ASP A 94 -10.61 -4.35 -2.25
CA ASP A 94 -11.92 -4.64 -2.82
C ASP A 94 -12.43 -3.38 -3.51
N MET A 95 -12.43 -3.41 -4.84
CA MET A 95 -12.94 -2.30 -5.63
C MET A 95 -14.45 -2.33 -5.69
N THR A 96 -15.07 -1.17 -5.80
CA THR A 96 -16.50 -1.09 -6.04
C THR A 96 -16.73 -1.01 -7.54
N LEU A 97 -17.80 -1.62 -8.00
CA LEU A 97 -18.13 -1.65 -9.41
C LEU A 97 -18.57 -0.27 -9.94
N ASP A 98 -18.97 0.60 -9.03
CA ASP A 98 -19.42 1.93 -9.38
C ASP A 98 -18.31 2.68 -10.13
N LYS A 99 -18.62 3.20 -11.28
CA LYS A 99 -17.69 3.98 -12.11
C LYS A 99 -16.54 3.18 -12.71
N LEU A 100 -16.61 1.86 -12.71
CA LEU A 100 -15.60 1.02 -13.33
C LEU A 100 -16.14 0.40 -14.60
N SER A 101 -15.29 0.25 -15.59
CA SER A 101 -15.67 -0.30 -16.91
C SER A 101 -14.65 -1.32 -17.37
N GLN A 102 -15.14 -2.30 -18.11
CA GLN A 102 -14.29 -3.29 -18.75
C GLN A 102 -13.24 -2.59 -19.62
N GLY A 103 -11.99 -2.99 -19.46
CA GLY A 103 -10.89 -2.44 -20.26
C GLY A 103 -10.33 -1.12 -19.75
N GLN A 104 -10.89 -0.59 -18.67
CA GLN A 104 -10.43 0.66 -18.07
C GLN A 104 -9.07 0.44 -17.42
N LYS A 105 -8.21 1.44 -17.50
CA LYS A 105 -6.96 1.42 -16.75
C LYS A 105 -7.21 1.84 -15.33
N ILE A 106 -6.74 1.03 -14.40
CA ILE A 106 -6.92 1.26 -12.98
C ILE A 106 -5.54 1.52 -12.37
N GLN A 107 -5.43 2.61 -11.61
CA GLN A 107 -4.23 2.89 -10.84
C GLN A 107 -4.55 2.68 -9.37
N VAL A 108 -3.83 1.78 -8.73
CA VAL A 108 -3.95 1.56 -7.29
C VAL A 108 -2.70 2.10 -6.63
N SER A 109 -2.86 2.87 -5.59
CA SER A 109 -1.73 3.38 -4.81
C SER A 109 -1.98 3.16 -3.33
N LEU A 110 -0.90 3.14 -2.57
CA LEU A 110 -0.94 2.88 -1.14
C LEU A 110 -0.21 3.98 -0.40
N VAL A 111 -0.77 4.41 0.73
CA VAL A 111 -0.07 5.28 1.67
C VAL A 111 -0.23 4.67 3.05
N ALA A 112 0.88 4.38 3.71
CA ALA A 112 0.87 3.91 5.09
C ALA A 112 1.08 5.09 6.01
N VAL A 113 0.41 5.07 7.15
CA VAL A 113 0.59 6.06 8.20
C VAL A 113 1.03 5.29 9.43
N ASP A 114 2.17 5.67 10.03
CA ASP A 114 2.70 4.95 11.19
C ASP A 114 2.02 5.39 12.48
N GLY A 115 2.44 4.81 13.60
CA GLY A 115 1.85 5.12 14.90
C GLY A 115 2.10 6.55 15.37
N HIS A 116 2.99 7.28 14.72
CA HIS A 116 3.26 8.69 15.02
C HIS A 116 2.53 9.62 14.06
N GLY A 117 1.71 9.09 13.17
CA GLY A 117 0.96 9.90 12.22
C GLY A 117 1.77 10.35 11.01
N ARG A 118 2.90 9.70 10.73
CA ARG A 118 3.74 10.07 9.59
C ARG A 118 3.39 9.24 8.38
N ASP A 119 3.27 9.90 7.23
CA ASP A 119 2.90 9.26 5.99
C ASP A 119 4.11 8.61 5.32
N SER A 120 3.86 7.50 4.65
CA SER A 120 4.85 6.90 3.75
C SER A 120 4.84 7.62 2.41
N ASN A 121 5.79 7.24 1.55
CA ASN A 121 5.66 7.52 0.13
C ASN A 121 4.42 6.82 -0.42
N GLU A 122 4.06 7.13 -1.64
CA GLU A 122 2.84 6.59 -2.27
C GLU A 122 3.19 5.82 -3.54
N PRO A 123 3.59 4.55 -3.43
CA PRO A 123 3.81 3.76 -4.63
C PRO A 123 2.49 3.45 -5.32
N SER A 124 2.55 3.27 -6.62
CA SER A 124 1.36 2.96 -7.40
C SER A 124 1.65 1.88 -8.43
N ILE A 125 0.58 1.23 -8.87
CA ILE A 125 0.66 0.24 -9.93
C ILE A 125 -0.59 0.42 -10.79
N THR A 126 -0.44 0.21 -12.10
CA THR A 126 -1.53 0.38 -13.05
C THR A 126 -1.77 -0.94 -13.77
N PHE A 127 -3.01 -1.29 -13.94
CA PHE A 127 -3.38 -2.49 -14.69
C PHE A 127 -4.68 -2.22 -15.45
N THR A 128 -4.99 -3.09 -16.41
CA THR A 128 -6.21 -3.00 -17.17
C THR A 128 -7.27 -3.88 -16.53
N LEU A 129 -8.43 -3.31 -16.28
CA LEU A 129 -9.51 -3.98 -15.57
C LEU A 129 -10.20 -5.01 -16.48
N HIS A 130 -10.34 -6.22 -15.95
CA HIS A 130 -11.12 -7.28 -16.59
C HIS A 130 -12.23 -7.68 -15.64
N LEU A 131 -13.46 -7.44 -16.04
CA LEU A 131 -14.62 -7.73 -15.19
C LEU A 131 -15.12 -9.16 -15.34
N GLY A 132 -14.25 -10.02 -15.86
CA GLY A 132 -14.62 -11.40 -16.06
C GLY A 132 -15.33 -11.59 -17.37
N GLY A 133 -15.99 -12.69 -17.48
CA GLY A 133 -16.67 -13.05 -18.69
C GLY A 133 -15.72 -13.62 -19.69
N PRO A 134 -16.23 -14.12 -20.73
CA PRO A 134 -15.43 -14.77 -21.76
C PRO A 134 -14.64 -13.80 -22.56
#